data_5eb0599c1e7fbb3a9abdef76a73127d6
#
_entry.id   5eb0599c1e7fbb3a9abdef76a73127d6
#
_cell.length_a   1.000
_cell.length_b   1.000
_cell.length_c   1.000
_cell.angle_alpha   90.00
_cell.angle_beta   90.00
_cell.angle_gamma   90.00
#
_symmetry.space_group_name_H-M   'P 1'
#
loop_
_entity.id
_entity.type
_entity.pdbx_description
1 polymer ?
#
loop_
_entity_poly.entity_id
_entity_poly.type
_entity_poly.pdbx_seq_one_letter_code
_entity_poly.pdbx_strand_id
1 'polypeptide(L)'
;MNVNVLRLDHRLKRDTRITTHVCLTARAFGASKIYLAGEEDNKLMENVRDTASRWGGNFEIEHTDAYMGVINAWKDNGGKVVHLTMYGSQAHEVAPEIREDGSDILIIVGGSKVPGKVYKAADWNVSVTTQPHSEVSSLAVFQHLLMDGKEFDLEFENPVFEIIPTAHGKNVNIHNENKEPRE
;
A
#
# COMPACT_ATOMS: atom_id res chain seq x y z
N MET A 1 13.35 -5.26 -4.63
CA MET A 1 12.51 -5.21 -3.42
C MET A 1 11.08 -4.98 -3.87
N ASN A 2 10.22 -5.96 -3.67
CA ASN A 2 8.78 -5.84 -3.88
C ASN A 2 8.10 -5.41 -2.56
N VAL A 3 7.09 -4.54 -2.64
CA VAL A 3 6.39 -4.04 -1.47
C VAL A 3 4.92 -4.41 -1.57
N ASN A 4 4.43 -5.13 -0.56
CA ASN A 4 3.01 -5.42 -0.38
C ASN A 4 2.51 -4.80 0.94
N VAL A 5 1.22 -4.57 1.02
CA VAL A 5 0.58 -3.99 2.21
C VAL A 5 -0.44 -4.97 2.78
N LEU A 6 -0.53 -5.06 4.09
CA LEU A 6 -1.59 -5.79 4.80
C LEU A 6 -2.33 -4.80 5.70
N ARG A 7 -3.59 -4.48 5.36
CA ARG A 7 -4.48 -3.65 6.16
C ARG A 7 -5.28 -4.55 7.11
N LEU A 8 -5.12 -4.34 8.42
CA LEU A 8 -5.83 -5.09 9.47
C LEU A 8 -7.13 -4.40 9.89
N ASP A 9 -8.08 -5.20 10.37
CA ASP A 9 -9.29 -4.76 11.08
C ASP A 9 -10.17 -3.81 10.26
N HIS A 10 -10.35 -4.12 8.95
CA HIS A 10 -11.30 -3.39 8.13
C HIS A 10 -12.74 -3.73 8.55
N ARG A 11 -13.59 -2.70 8.69
CA ARG A 11 -15.00 -2.83 9.04
C ARG A 11 -15.87 -2.08 8.03
N LEU A 12 -16.89 -2.76 7.54
CA LEU A 12 -17.88 -2.19 6.63
C LEU A 12 -18.51 -0.91 7.21
N LYS A 13 -18.86 0.03 6.35
CA LYS A 13 -19.48 1.32 6.66
C LYS A 13 -18.62 2.27 7.50
N ARG A 14 -17.84 1.74 8.46
CA ARG A 14 -17.02 2.56 9.34
C ARG A 14 -15.70 2.94 8.69
N ASP A 15 -15.02 1.97 8.09
CA ASP A 15 -13.62 2.13 7.65
C ASP A 15 -13.49 2.20 6.12
N THR A 16 -14.58 2.06 5.35
CA THR A 16 -14.56 2.01 3.87
C THR A 16 -13.79 3.18 3.27
N ARG A 17 -14.04 4.42 3.72
CA ARG A 17 -13.34 5.60 3.19
C ARG A 17 -11.84 5.56 3.51
N ILE A 18 -11.47 5.34 4.76
CA ILE A 18 -10.05 5.34 5.16
C ILE A 18 -9.30 4.18 4.52
N THR A 19 -9.91 2.99 4.43
CA THR A 19 -9.30 1.83 3.77
C THR A 19 -9.12 2.07 2.27
N THR A 20 -10.08 2.71 1.59
CA THR A 20 -9.91 3.13 0.19
C THR A 20 -8.68 4.02 0.04
N HIS A 21 -8.51 5.03 0.90
CA HIS A 21 -7.34 5.91 0.84
C HIS A 21 -6.04 5.17 1.15
N VAL A 22 -6.03 4.19 2.07
CA VAL A 22 -4.87 3.32 2.31
C VAL A 22 -4.50 2.53 1.04
N CYS A 23 -5.49 1.95 0.34
CA CYS A 23 -5.25 1.23 -0.93
C CYS A 23 -4.65 2.14 -2.00
N LEU A 24 -5.23 3.34 -2.18
CA LEU A 24 -4.74 4.31 -3.18
C LEU A 24 -3.33 4.81 -2.84
N THR A 25 -3.04 5.04 -1.57
CA THR A 25 -1.71 5.42 -1.10
C THR A 25 -0.70 4.29 -1.34
N ALA A 26 -1.03 3.06 -0.93
CA ALA A 26 -0.17 1.90 -1.18
C ALA A 26 0.24 1.82 -2.65
N ARG A 27 -0.75 1.88 -3.56
CA ARG A 27 -0.52 1.85 -5.00
C ARG A 27 0.34 3.01 -5.48
N ALA A 28 -0.03 4.25 -5.12
CA ALA A 28 0.64 5.46 -5.61
C ALA A 28 2.11 5.54 -5.19
N PHE A 29 2.46 4.93 -4.06
CA PHE A 29 3.81 4.88 -3.52
C PHE A 29 4.53 3.55 -3.80
N GLY A 30 4.08 2.78 -4.81
CA GLY A 30 4.86 1.67 -5.38
C GLY A 30 4.62 0.30 -4.77
N ALA A 31 3.57 0.11 -3.95
CA ALA A 31 3.19 -1.24 -3.57
C ALA A 31 2.54 -1.98 -4.75
N SER A 32 2.83 -3.28 -4.87
CA SER A 32 2.28 -4.14 -5.92
C SER A 32 0.94 -4.75 -5.55
N LYS A 33 0.68 -4.93 -4.24
CA LYS A 33 -0.53 -5.60 -3.74
C LYS A 33 -0.91 -5.11 -2.36
N ILE A 34 -2.21 -5.15 -2.09
CA ILE A 34 -2.74 -4.97 -0.74
C ILE A 34 -3.67 -6.12 -0.36
N TYR A 35 -3.47 -6.66 0.84
CA TYR A 35 -4.38 -7.59 1.49
C TYR A 35 -5.27 -6.82 2.48
N LEU A 36 -6.58 -7.06 2.42
CA LEU A 36 -7.56 -6.51 3.37
C LEU A 36 -7.97 -7.60 4.33
N ALA A 37 -7.66 -7.44 5.61
CA ALA A 37 -8.10 -8.33 6.67
C ALA A 37 -9.21 -7.66 7.50
N GLY A 38 -10.26 -8.42 7.77
CA GLY A 38 -11.46 -7.97 8.46
C GLY A 38 -12.71 -8.29 7.67
N GLU A 39 -13.71 -7.43 7.71
CA GLU A 39 -14.93 -7.64 6.92
C GLU A 39 -14.66 -7.48 5.41
N GLU A 40 -15.23 -8.37 4.61
CA GLU A 40 -15.08 -8.32 3.16
C GLU A 40 -15.89 -7.15 2.57
N ASP A 41 -15.24 -6.24 1.84
CA ASP A 41 -15.87 -5.09 1.17
C ASP A 41 -15.64 -5.18 -0.35
N ASN A 42 -16.50 -5.95 -1.03
CA ASN A 42 -16.42 -6.18 -2.47
C ASN A 42 -16.51 -4.88 -3.27
N LYS A 43 -17.36 -3.93 -2.83
CA LYS A 43 -17.52 -2.65 -3.51
C LYS A 43 -16.27 -1.78 -3.42
N LEU A 44 -15.61 -1.77 -2.26
CA LEU A 44 -14.32 -1.10 -2.10
C LEU A 44 -13.27 -1.72 -3.03
N MET A 45 -13.17 -3.05 -3.04
CA MET A 45 -12.20 -3.75 -3.87
C MET A 45 -12.43 -3.51 -5.36
N GLU A 46 -13.68 -3.51 -5.83
CA GLU A 46 -14.05 -3.16 -7.20
C GLU A 46 -13.63 -1.73 -7.56
N ASN A 47 -13.89 -0.75 -6.70
CA ASN A 47 -13.50 0.65 -6.90
C ASN A 47 -11.98 0.82 -7.00
N VAL A 48 -11.22 0.08 -6.19
CA VAL A 48 -9.74 0.12 -6.22
C VAL A 48 -9.22 -0.52 -7.51
N ARG A 49 -9.79 -1.67 -7.94
CA ARG A 49 -9.43 -2.31 -9.21
C ARG A 49 -9.76 -1.42 -10.41
N ASP A 50 -10.94 -0.78 -10.42
CA ASP A 50 -11.33 0.19 -11.46
C ASP A 50 -10.34 1.38 -11.50
N THR A 51 -9.92 1.87 -10.35
CA THR A 51 -8.91 2.94 -10.30
C THR A 51 -7.58 2.44 -10.87
N ALA A 52 -7.11 1.25 -10.48
CA ALA A 52 -5.88 0.69 -11.00
C ALA A 52 -5.94 0.49 -12.51
N SER A 53 -7.03 -0.04 -13.06
CA SER A 53 -7.19 -0.24 -14.50
C SER A 53 -7.19 1.07 -15.31
N ARG A 54 -7.73 2.16 -14.75
CA ARG A 54 -7.74 3.47 -15.42
C ARG A 54 -6.40 4.20 -15.35
N TRP A 55 -5.70 4.08 -14.23
CA TRP A 55 -4.43 4.79 -13.99
C TRP A 55 -3.18 3.93 -14.26
N GLY A 56 -3.37 2.71 -14.77
CA GLY A 56 -2.29 1.80 -15.17
C GLY A 56 -1.63 1.04 -14.02
N GLY A 57 -0.72 0.14 -14.40
CA GLY A 57 0.01 -0.73 -13.49
C GLY A 57 -0.79 -1.95 -13.02
N ASN A 58 -0.10 -2.90 -12.40
CA ASN A 58 -0.62 -4.21 -12.01
C ASN A 58 -0.87 -4.28 -10.49
N PHE A 59 -1.59 -3.28 -9.93
CA PHE A 59 -1.90 -3.28 -8.50
C PHE A 59 -3.01 -4.27 -8.17
N GLU A 60 -2.73 -5.20 -7.26
CA GLU A 60 -3.68 -6.21 -6.81
C GLU A 60 -4.31 -5.85 -5.46
N ILE A 61 -5.57 -6.26 -5.28
CA ILE A 61 -6.27 -6.18 -4.01
C ILE A 61 -6.99 -7.49 -3.72
N GLU A 62 -6.78 -8.04 -2.53
CA GLU A 62 -7.31 -9.33 -2.09
C GLU A 62 -7.84 -9.24 -0.64
N HIS A 63 -8.99 -9.88 -0.39
CA HIS A 63 -9.49 -10.06 0.97
C HIS A 63 -8.88 -11.30 1.61
N THR A 64 -8.68 -11.26 2.93
CA THR A 64 -8.22 -12.42 3.72
C THR A 64 -8.83 -12.45 5.11
N ASP A 65 -9.32 -13.61 5.51
CA ASP A 65 -9.71 -13.89 6.90
C ASP A 65 -8.51 -14.32 7.76
N ALA A 66 -7.40 -14.68 7.12
CA ALA A 66 -6.25 -15.33 7.74
C ALA A 66 -4.98 -14.46 7.67
N TYR A 67 -5.02 -13.24 8.22
CA TYR A 67 -3.88 -12.30 8.13
C TYR A 67 -2.56 -12.88 8.69
N MET A 68 -2.59 -13.73 9.71
CA MET A 68 -1.38 -14.41 10.17
C MET A 68 -0.86 -15.43 9.15
N GLY A 69 -1.75 -16.03 8.36
CA GLY A 69 -1.36 -16.89 7.22
C GLY A 69 -0.59 -16.10 6.17
N VAL A 70 -1.05 -14.89 5.83
CA VAL A 70 -0.32 -13.98 4.92
C VAL A 70 1.06 -13.64 5.47
N ILE A 71 1.15 -13.27 6.75
CA ILE A 71 2.43 -12.92 7.41
C ILE A 71 3.39 -14.11 7.38
N ASN A 72 2.92 -15.30 7.75
CA ASN A 72 3.75 -16.50 7.79
C ASN A 72 4.23 -16.90 6.40
N ALA A 73 3.32 -16.95 5.41
CA ALA A 73 3.66 -17.27 4.04
C ALA A 73 4.66 -16.28 3.43
N TRP A 74 4.55 -14.98 3.77
CA TRP A 74 5.50 -13.96 3.34
C TRP A 74 6.90 -14.24 3.88
N LYS A 75 7.01 -14.56 5.17
CA LYS A 75 8.28 -14.89 5.83
C LYS A 75 8.86 -16.22 5.34
N ASP A 76 8.03 -17.24 5.14
CA ASP A 76 8.45 -18.54 4.62
C ASP A 76 9.05 -18.44 3.20
N ASN A 77 8.63 -17.42 2.44
CA ASN A 77 9.19 -17.09 1.12
C ASN A 77 10.40 -16.13 1.19
N GLY A 78 10.96 -15.90 2.36
CA GLY A 78 12.16 -15.07 2.56
C GLY A 78 11.90 -13.56 2.66
N GLY A 79 10.64 -13.13 2.63
CA GLY A 79 10.29 -11.73 2.81
C GLY A 79 10.37 -11.27 4.27
N LYS A 80 10.41 -9.97 4.47
CA LYS A 80 10.44 -9.32 5.78
C LYS A 80 9.16 -8.55 6.06
N VAL A 81 8.86 -8.36 7.33
CA VAL A 81 7.61 -7.76 7.79
C VAL A 81 7.89 -6.49 8.57
N VAL A 82 7.30 -5.39 8.14
CA VAL A 82 7.33 -4.08 8.83
C VAL A 82 5.94 -3.77 9.35
N HIS A 83 5.78 -3.61 10.65
CA HIS A 83 4.52 -3.20 11.27
C HIS A 83 4.58 -1.72 11.64
N LEU A 84 3.70 -0.92 11.04
CA LEU A 84 3.58 0.51 11.34
C LEU A 84 2.76 0.71 12.62
N THR A 85 3.39 1.29 13.62
CA THR A 85 2.81 1.52 14.95
C THR A 85 3.47 2.73 15.60
N MET A 86 2.73 3.49 16.40
CA MET A 86 3.31 4.65 17.13
C MET A 86 4.32 4.24 18.23
N TYR A 87 4.46 2.94 18.54
CA TYR A 87 5.33 2.42 19.58
C TYR A 87 6.64 1.83 19.06
N GLY A 88 6.90 1.91 17.77
CA GLY A 88 8.08 1.33 17.11
C GLY A 88 9.32 2.22 17.13
N SER A 89 10.38 1.72 16.50
CA SER A 89 11.59 2.50 16.20
C SER A 89 11.29 3.59 15.18
N GLN A 90 12.04 4.68 15.20
CA GLN A 90 11.81 5.82 14.31
C GLN A 90 12.02 5.43 12.84
N ALA A 91 11.05 5.72 11.99
CA ALA A 91 11.05 5.33 10.57
C ALA A 91 12.29 5.83 9.82
N HIS A 92 12.72 7.08 10.06
CA HIS A 92 13.87 7.67 9.39
C HIS A 92 15.20 7.04 9.78
N GLU A 93 15.27 6.42 10.96
CA GLU A 93 16.47 5.72 11.45
C GLU A 93 16.56 4.31 10.87
N VAL A 94 15.42 3.59 10.75
CA VAL A 94 15.43 2.19 10.33
C VAL A 94 15.19 1.99 8.84
N ALA A 95 14.61 2.94 8.11
CA ALA A 95 14.36 2.80 6.68
C ALA A 95 15.64 2.56 5.85
N PRO A 96 16.79 3.19 6.14
CA PRO A 96 18.05 2.85 5.46
C PRO A 96 18.48 1.40 5.67
N GLU A 97 18.37 0.86 6.89
CA GLU A 97 18.67 -0.53 7.21
C GLU A 97 17.78 -1.49 6.44
N ILE A 98 16.46 -1.22 6.40
CA ILE A 98 15.48 -2.03 5.67
C ILE A 98 15.78 -2.03 4.16
N ARG A 99 16.19 -0.88 3.59
CA ARG A 99 16.61 -0.80 2.19
C ARG A 99 17.87 -1.62 1.92
N GLU A 100 18.84 -1.59 2.83
CA GLU A 100 20.09 -2.32 2.70
C GLU A 100 19.91 -3.84 2.80
N ASP A 101 18.95 -4.31 3.62
CA ASP A 101 18.55 -5.71 3.70
C ASP A 101 18.09 -6.24 2.32
N GLY A 102 17.38 -5.43 1.55
CA GLY A 102 17.01 -5.71 0.15
C GLY A 102 15.94 -6.77 -0.04
N SER A 103 15.40 -7.34 1.04
CA SER A 103 14.30 -8.30 0.99
C SER A 103 13.00 -7.67 0.50
N ASP A 104 12.06 -8.50 0.05
CA ASP A 104 10.69 -8.08 -0.21
C ASP A 104 9.98 -7.75 1.10
N ILE A 105 9.19 -6.68 1.12
CA ILE A 105 8.60 -6.11 2.33
C ILE A 105 7.08 -6.24 2.34
N LEU A 106 6.54 -6.80 3.44
CA LEU A 106 5.14 -6.70 3.80
C LEU A 106 4.95 -5.61 4.85
N ILE A 107 4.31 -4.51 4.48
CA ILE A 107 3.97 -3.42 5.40
C ILE A 107 2.62 -3.72 6.04
N ILE A 108 2.58 -3.82 7.37
CA ILE A 108 1.34 -4.00 8.11
C ILE A 108 0.84 -2.64 8.61
N VAL A 109 -0.39 -2.31 8.24
CA VAL A 109 -1.11 -1.12 8.69
C VAL A 109 -2.30 -1.57 9.53
N GLY A 110 -2.30 -1.21 10.79
CA GLY A 110 -3.33 -1.61 11.75
C GLY A 110 -4.47 -0.62 11.91
N GLY A 111 -5.56 -1.10 12.53
CA GLY A 111 -6.61 -0.26 13.10
C GLY A 111 -6.28 0.14 14.55
N SER A 112 -7.33 0.43 15.33
CA SER A 112 -7.20 0.94 16.71
C SER A 112 -6.57 -0.03 17.72
N LYS A 113 -6.61 -1.33 17.45
CA LYS A 113 -6.04 -2.37 18.33
C LYS A 113 -5.41 -3.50 17.52
N VAL A 114 -4.10 -3.45 17.37
CA VAL A 114 -3.34 -4.53 16.73
C VAL A 114 -2.99 -5.59 17.77
N PRO A 115 -3.26 -6.89 17.51
CA PRO A 115 -2.91 -7.96 18.43
C PRO A 115 -1.40 -8.08 18.65
N GLY A 116 -0.99 -8.39 19.88
CA GLY A 116 0.43 -8.52 20.25
C GLY A 116 1.20 -9.57 19.44
N LYS A 117 0.52 -10.55 18.82
CA LYS A 117 1.16 -11.52 17.92
C LYS A 117 1.70 -10.89 16.63
N VAL A 118 1.10 -9.78 16.16
CA VAL A 118 1.61 -9.02 15.00
C VAL A 118 2.93 -8.33 15.36
N TYR A 119 3.01 -7.69 16.54
CA TYR A 119 4.24 -7.08 17.04
C TYR A 119 5.40 -8.09 17.13
N LYS A 120 5.09 -9.34 17.53
CA LYS A 120 6.09 -10.41 17.64
C LYS A 120 6.50 -11.02 16.31
N ALA A 121 5.60 -11.01 15.32
CA ALA A 121 5.85 -11.57 14.00
C ALA A 121 6.62 -10.60 13.09
N ALA A 122 6.50 -9.30 13.33
CA ALA A 122 7.20 -8.26 12.56
C ALA A 122 8.71 -8.34 12.80
N ASP A 123 9.48 -8.18 11.74
CA ASP A 123 10.94 -8.02 11.80
C ASP A 123 11.29 -6.62 12.29
N TRP A 124 10.49 -5.61 11.92
CA TRP A 124 10.57 -4.24 12.43
C TRP A 124 9.18 -3.73 12.83
N ASN A 125 9.09 -3.20 14.05
CA ASN A 125 7.97 -2.35 14.47
C ASN A 125 8.43 -0.90 14.30
N VAL A 126 7.75 -0.12 13.46
CA VAL A 126 8.23 1.18 12.99
C VAL A 126 7.23 2.27 13.30
N SER A 127 7.72 3.38 13.84
CA SER A 127 6.96 4.59 14.13
C SER A 127 7.36 5.71 13.20
N VAL A 128 6.40 6.29 12.50
CA VAL A 128 6.64 7.52 11.70
C VAL A 128 6.78 8.71 12.63
N THR A 129 5.90 8.83 13.61
CA THR A 129 6.04 9.72 14.77
C THR A 129 5.48 9.02 16.01
N THR A 130 5.82 9.53 17.19
CA THR A 130 5.28 9.06 18.47
C THR A 130 3.95 9.75 18.85
N GLN A 131 3.31 10.43 17.89
CA GLN A 131 2.04 11.09 18.06
C GLN A 131 0.92 10.37 17.30
N PRO A 132 -0.33 10.37 17.79
CA PRO A 132 -1.46 9.83 17.06
C PRO A 132 -1.64 10.52 15.71
N HIS A 133 -1.74 9.73 14.66
CA HIS A 133 -1.99 10.22 13.30
C HIS A 133 -2.70 9.13 12.46
N SER A 134 -3.05 9.47 11.22
CA SER A 134 -3.75 8.56 10.32
C SER A 134 -2.84 7.45 9.78
N GLU A 135 -3.42 6.27 9.55
CA GLU A 135 -2.78 5.15 8.86
C GLU A 135 -2.29 5.52 7.45
N VAL A 136 -3.03 6.39 6.77
CA VAL A 136 -2.65 6.90 5.43
C VAL A 136 -1.34 7.68 5.48
N SER A 137 -1.21 8.59 6.46
CA SER A 137 0.01 9.38 6.60
C SER A 137 1.21 8.53 7.03
N SER A 138 1.02 7.56 7.94
CA SER A 138 2.12 6.66 8.31
C SER A 138 2.58 5.82 7.12
N LEU A 139 1.65 5.28 6.34
CA LEU A 139 1.97 4.48 5.16
C LEU A 139 2.71 5.32 4.12
N ALA A 140 2.21 6.51 3.77
CA ALA A 140 2.82 7.38 2.78
C ALA A 140 4.24 7.78 3.16
N VAL A 141 4.43 8.26 4.39
CA VAL A 141 5.76 8.69 4.87
C VAL A 141 6.73 7.53 4.96
N PHE A 142 6.28 6.37 5.47
CA PHE A 142 7.16 5.20 5.53
C PHE A 142 7.53 4.69 4.13
N GLN A 143 6.57 4.58 3.19
CA GLN A 143 6.89 4.20 1.81
C GLN A 143 7.85 5.19 1.15
N HIS A 144 7.66 6.50 1.36
CA HIS A 144 8.59 7.52 0.87
C HIS A 144 10.01 7.30 1.41
N LEU A 145 10.16 7.10 2.71
CA LEU A 145 11.46 6.81 3.31
C LEU A 145 12.05 5.48 2.80
N LEU A 146 11.22 4.47 2.59
CA LEU A 146 11.63 3.16 2.07
C LEU A 146 12.06 3.23 0.61
N MET A 147 11.35 4.00 -0.22
CA MET A 147 11.64 4.17 -1.66
C MET A 147 12.75 5.18 -1.92
N ASP A 148 13.09 6.01 -0.93
CA ASP A 148 14.15 7.04 -1.03
C ASP A 148 13.91 8.04 -2.17
N GLY A 149 12.65 8.44 -2.36
CA GLY A 149 12.20 9.37 -3.39
C GLY A 149 11.95 8.75 -4.76
N LYS A 150 12.27 7.46 -4.97
CA LYS A 150 12.09 6.78 -6.26
C LYS A 150 10.62 6.62 -6.65
N GLU A 151 9.70 6.74 -5.70
CA GLU A 151 8.26 6.71 -5.98
C GLU A 151 7.80 7.88 -6.87
N PHE A 152 8.56 8.97 -6.94
CA PHE A 152 8.26 10.09 -7.82
C PHE A 152 8.55 9.81 -9.30
N ASP A 153 9.39 8.81 -9.58
CA ASP A 153 9.78 8.38 -10.91
C ASP A 153 9.06 7.09 -11.35
N LEU A 154 8.04 6.65 -10.58
CA LEU A 154 7.27 5.46 -10.96
C LEU A 154 6.44 5.71 -12.21
N GLU A 155 6.63 4.84 -13.19
CA GLU A 155 5.79 4.75 -14.38
C GLU A 155 4.82 3.58 -14.23
N PHE A 156 3.54 3.83 -14.52
CA PHE A 156 2.50 2.82 -14.48
C PHE A 156 2.17 2.37 -15.91
N GLU A 157 2.36 1.09 -16.18
CA GLU A 157 2.13 0.50 -17.51
C GLU A 157 0.65 0.60 -17.94
N ASN A 158 0.42 0.83 -19.23
CA ASN A 158 -0.89 0.80 -19.87
C ASN A 158 -1.97 1.69 -19.19
N PRO A 159 -1.70 2.96 -18.88
CA PRO A 159 -2.70 3.84 -18.30
C PRO A 159 -3.73 4.26 -19.36
N VAL A 160 -5.01 4.33 -18.98
CA VAL A 160 -6.04 5.02 -19.77
C VAL A 160 -5.90 6.53 -19.60
N PHE A 161 -5.60 6.96 -18.38
CA PHE A 161 -5.38 8.37 -18.05
C PHE A 161 -3.95 8.57 -17.53
N GLU A 162 -3.23 9.51 -18.14
CA GLU A 162 -1.89 9.92 -17.74
C GLU A 162 -1.88 11.40 -17.43
N ILE A 163 -1.44 11.77 -16.22
CA ILE A 163 -1.31 13.16 -15.83
C ILE A 163 0.01 13.71 -16.37
N ILE A 164 -0.07 14.80 -17.11
CA ILE A 164 1.11 15.57 -17.51
C ILE A 164 1.30 16.70 -16.51
N PRO A 165 2.35 16.64 -15.66
CA PRO A 165 2.59 17.66 -14.64
C PRO A 165 2.69 19.05 -15.26
N THR A 166 1.99 20.03 -14.66
CA THR A 166 2.03 21.43 -15.07
C THR A 166 1.91 22.35 -13.86
N ALA A 167 2.57 23.49 -13.92
CA ALA A 167 2.51 24.48 -12.85
C ALA A 167 1.10 25.11 -12.70
N HIS A 168 0.35 25.15 -13.79
CA HIS A 168 -0.96 25.80 -13.83
C HIS A 168 -1.95 24.98 -14.66
N GLY A 169 -3.08 24.63 -14.06
CA GLY A 169 -4.18 23.94 -14.73
C GLY A 169 -4.15 22.41 -14.57
N LYS A 170 -4.87 21.72 -15.45
CA LYS A 170 -4.98 20.26 -15.47
C LYS A 170 -4.68 19.78 -16.89
N ASN A 171 -3.66 18.96 -17.05
CA ASN A 171 -3.31 18.36 -18.31
C ASN A 171 -3.29 16.83 -18.19
N VAL A 172 -4.11 16.15 -18.98
CA VAL A 172 -4.31 14.70 -18.92
C VAL A 172 -4.29 14.15 -20.34
N ASN A 173 -3.39 13.21 -20.62
CA ASN A 173 -3.45 12.39 -21.82
C ASN A 173 -4.46 11.26 -21.62
N ILE A 174 -5.25 10.97 -22.64
CA ILE A 174 -6.18 9.86 -22.67
C ILE A 174 -5.69 8.88 -23.74
N HIS A 175 -5.24 7.72 -23.29
CA HIS A 175 -4.81 6.63 -24.14
C HIS A 175 -6.03 5.77 -24.49
N ASN A 176 -6.62 5.96 -25.65
CA ASN A 176 -7.72 5.15 -26.15
C ASN A 176 -7.18 3.82 -26.72
N GLU A 177 -7.04 2.81 -25.89
CA GLU A 177 -7.06 1.43 -26.37
C GLU A 177 -8.50 0.99 -26.53
N ASN A 178 -8.95 0.91 -27.77
CA ASN A 178 -10.14 0.27 -28.35
C ASN A 178 -10.93 1.22 -29.25
N LYS A 179 -10.28 1.68 -30.33
CA LYS A 179 -10.99 1.84 -31.58
C LYS A 179 -10.47 0.76 -32.52
N GLU A 180 -11.03 -0.44 -32.45
CA GLU A 180 -11.15 -1.23 -33.67
C GLU A 180 -11.88 -0.34 -34.70
N PRO A 181 -11.35 -0.21 -35.92
CA PRO A 181 -12.05 0.50 -36.95
C PRO A 181 -13.41 -0.22 -37.16
N ARG A 182 -14.49 0.47 -36.86
CA ARG A 182 -15.82 0.02 -37.31
C ARG A 182 -15.80 0.13 -38.83
N GLU A 183 -15.78 -1.03 -39.51
CA GLU A 183 -16.11 -1.16 -40.90
C GLU A 183 -17.53 -0.61 -41.20
#